data_beaa752021e2efcfc911e3edad215bfe
#
_entry.id   beaa752021e2efcfc911e3edad215bfe
#
_cell.length_a   1.000
_cell.length_b   1.000
_cell.length_c   1.000
_cell.angle_alpha   90.00
_cell.angle_beta   90.00
_cell.angle_gamma   90.00
#
_symmetry.space_group_name_H-M   'P 1'
#
loop_
_entity.id
_entity.type
_entity.pdbx_description
1 polymer ?
#
loop_
_entity_poly.entity_id
_entity_poly.type
_entity_poly.pdbx_seq_one_letter_code
_entity_poly.pdbx_strand_id
1 'polypeptide(L)'
;MPTNYVTQINVDGTICEIKDSVARTDAASAKSTANTAKSTADAAKSTADTAKSTADTASTNATNAVNKANSATTTANTAKSTADAAAKDASDAKNTANTASTNATNALNKVTALEELPRVTVTYSSADTTIKVVTTNTHATT
;
A
#
# COMPACT_ATOMS: atom_id res chain seq x y z
N MET A 1 51.54 54.92 10.18
CA MET A 1 52.57 55.63 10.96
C MET A 1 52.74 54.85 12.26
N PRO A 2 54.01 54.55 12.69
CA PRO A 2 54.21 53.96 14.01
C PRO A 2 53.89 54.96 15.04
N THR A 3 52.89 54.77 15.85
CA THR A 3 52.61 55.62 17.03
C THR A 3 53.62 55.25 18.09
N ASN A 4 54.61 56.15 18.31
CA ASN A 4 55.51 56.04 19.45
C ASN A 4 54.70 56.29 20.72
N TYR A 5 54.35 55.27 21.44
CA TYR A 5 53.76 55.39 22.76
C TYR A 5 54.91 55.73 23.76
N VAL A 6 54.75 56.78 24.49
CA VAL A 6 55.61 57.05 25.65
C VAL A 6 55.22 55.98 26.71
N THR A 7 56.09 55.05 26.97
CA THR A 7 55.86 54.00 27.95
C THR A 7 56.46 54.25 29.31
N GLN A 8 57.31 55.28 29.38
CA GLN A 8 58.02 55.68 30.61
C GLN A 8 58.22 57.20 30.66
N ILE A 9 58.12 57.81 31.83
CA ILE A 9 58.49 59.15 32.13
C ILE A 9 59.54 59.12 33.22
N ASN A 10 60.54 60.00 33.13
CA ASN A 10 61.55 60.18 34.17
C ASN A 10 61.13 61.37 35.04
N VAL A 11 60.89 61.10 36.30
CA VAL A 11 60.56 62.14 37.29
C VAL A 11 61.66 62.09 38.38
N ASP A 12 62.48 63.14 38.44
CA ASP A 12 63.56 63.30 39.42
C ASP A 12 64.55 62.09 39.48
N GLY A 13 64.91 61.58 38.30
CA GLY A 13 65.79 60.41 38.20
C GLY A 13 65.10 59.05 38.37
N THR A 14 63.83 59.05 38.67
CA THR A 14 62.99 57.78 38.77
C THR A 14 62.23 57.52 37.49
N ILE A 15 62.45 56.38 36.89
CA ILE A 15 61.70 55.93 35.69
C ILE A 15 60.33 55.39 36.14
N CYS A 16 59.27 56.08 35.77
CA CYS A 16 57.89 55.66 36.00
C CYS A 16 57.31 55.13 34.73
N GLU A 17 56.83 53.86 34.76
CA GLU A 17 56.07 53.30 33.65
C GLU A 17 54.69 53.88 33.61
N ILE A 18 54.27 54.36 32.43
CA ILE A 18 52.88 54.74 32.19
C ILE A 18 52.11 53.42 31.82
N LYS A 19 51.40 52.92 32.77
CA LYS A 19 50.51 51.82 32.55
C LYS A 19 49.09 52.36 32.31
N ASP A 20 48.64 52.35 31.09
CA ASP A 20 47.20 52.55 30.77
C ASP A 20 46.39 51.30 31.19
N SER A 21 46.11 51.26 32.50
CA SER A 21 45.39 50.12 33.06
C SER A 21 43.93 50.03 32.56
N VAL A 22 43.35 51.21 32.27
CA VAL A 22 41.94 51.24 31.76
C VAL A 22 41.86 50.68 30.35
N ALA A 23 42.71 51.15 29.42
CA ALA A 23 42.74 50.66 28.06
C ALA A 23 43.05 49.17 28.00
N ARG A 24 43.89 48.60 28.85
CA ARG A 24 44.20 47.20 28.96
C ARG A 24 43.00 46.39 29.49
N THR A 25 42.30 46.94 30.48
CA THR A 25 41.09 46.28 31.04
C THR A 25 39.97 46.30 30.02
N ASP A 26 39.77 47.39 29.30
CA ASP A 26 38.76 47.52 28.25
C ASP A 26 39.07 46.58 27.09
N ALA A 27 40.34 46.48 26.67
CA ALA A 27 40.78 45.55 25.65
C ALA A 27 40.55 44.03 26.06
N ALA A 28 40.84 43.73 27.34
CA ALA A 28 40.59 42.39 27.88
C ALA A 28 39.08 42.06 27.93
N SER A 29 38.27 43.01 28.35
CA SER A 29 36.80 42.89 28.38
C SER A 29 36.21 42.73 26.98
N ALA A 30 36.68 43.54 26.01
CA ALA A 30 36.26 43.40 24.61
C ALA A 30 36.64 42.06 24.03
N LYS A 31 37.84 41.55 24.32
CA LYS A 31 38.26 40.19 23.90
C LYS A 31 37.40 39.09 24.52
N SER A 32 37.07 39.22 25.80
CA SER A 32 36.18 38.26 26.48
C SER A 32 34.79 38.27 25.87
N THR A 33 34.22 39.43 25.60
CA THR A 33 32.91 39.59 24.94
C THR A 33 32.94 38.99 23.54
N ALA A 34 33.99 39.23 22.76
CA ALA A 34 34.14 38.66 21.42
C ALA A 34 34.24 37.10 21.45
N ASN A 35 34.98 36.57 22.42
CA ASN A 35 35.06 35.10 22.60
C ASN A 35 33.70 34.48 22.98
N THR A 36 32.95 35.14 23.86
CA THR A 36 31.59 34.71 24.23
C THR A 36 30.66 34.76 23.02
N ALA A 37 30.70 35.85 22.26
CA ALA A 37 29.90 35.98 21.04
C ALA A 37 30.24 34.89 20.01
N LYS A 38 31.53 34.60 19.84
CA LYS A 38 31.98 33.50 18.96
C LYS A 38 31.44 32.15 19.45
N SER A 39 31.57 31.84 20.73
CA SER A 39 31.07 30.59 21.30
C SER A 39 29.53 30.44 21.11
N THR A 40 28.78 31.53 21.30
CA THR A 40 27.34 31.55 21.07
C THR A 40 27.00 31.33 19.60
N ALA A 41 27.74 31.94 18.68
CA ALA A 41 27.56 31.74 17.24
C ALA A 41 27.87 30.29 16.82
N ASP A 42 28.95 29.69 17.34
CA ASP A 42 29.32 28.30 17.07
C ASP A 42 28.24 27.33 17.59
N ALA A 43 27.68 27.60 18.79
CA ALA A 43 26.57 26.82 19.35
C ALA A 43 25.28 26.94 18.50
N ALA A 44 24.95 28.16 18.06
CA ALA A 44 23.81 28.42 17.20
C ALA A 44 23.95 27.68 15.85
N LYS A 45 25.16 27.71 15.27
CA LYS A 45 25.45 26.96 14.04
C LYS A 45 25.26 25.47 14.25
N SER A 46 25.77 24.87 15.31
CA SER A 46 25.61 23.47 15.63
C SER A 46 24.13 23.08 15.78
N THR A 47 23.34 23.92 16.43
CA THR A 47 21.90 23.75 16.57
C THR A 47 21.18 23.75 15.19
N ALA A 48 21.56 24.71 14.35
CA ALA A 48 21.00 24.81 12.99
C ALA A 48 21.36 23.60 12.13
N ASP A 49 22.60 23.11 12.20
CA ASP A 49 23.05 21.91 11.47
C ASP A 49 22.28 20.65 11.94
N THR A 50 22.03 20.53 13.25
CA THR A 50 21.20 19.46 13.83
C THR A 50 19.74 19.56 13.35
N ALA A 51 19.15 20.76 13.38
CA ALA A 51 17.79 20.98 12.90
C ALA A 51 17.65 20.63 11.42
N LYS A 52 18.64 21.02 10.59
CA LYS A 52 18.68 20.63 9.18
C LYS A 52 18.71 19.11 9.00
N SER A 53 19.58 18.41 9.69
CA SER A 53 19.68 16.95 9.63
C SER A 53 18.37 16.26 10.04
N THR A 54 17.70 16.78 11.06
CA THR A 54 16.38 16.29 11.49
C THR A 54 15.32 16.50 10.41
N ALA A 55 15.31 17.67 9.77
CA ALA A 55 14.39 17.98 8.66
C ALA A 55 14.63 17.07 7.44
N ASP A 56 15.89 16.84 7.07
CA ASP A 56 16.26 15.94 5.97
C ASP A 56 15.81 14.49 6.25
N THR A 57 15.97 14.03 7.49
CA THR A 57 15.48 12.72 7.94
C THR A 57 13.94 12.64 7.88
N ALA A 58 13.24 13.66 8.34
CA ALA A 58 11.78 13.72 8.27
C ALA A 58 11.28 13.71 6.83
N SER A 59 11.93 14.43 5.92
CA SER A 59 11.63 14.41 4.49
C SER A 59 11.80 13.02 3.87
N THR A 60 12.89 12.33 4.21
CA THR A 60 13.14 10.95 3.76
C THR A 60 12.07 10.00 4.27
N ASN A 61 11.69 10.10 5.54
CA ASN A 61 10.64 9.27 6.14
C ASN A 61 9.27 9.52 5.48
N ALA A 62 8.94 10.78 5.18
CA ALA A 62 7.72 11.13 4.47
C ALA A 62 7.68 10.51 3.06
N THR A 63 8.79 10.58 2.32
CA THR A 63 8.92 9.95 1.00
C THR A 63 8.72 8.43 1.09
N ASN A 64 9.35 7.78 2.07
CA ASN A 64 9.20 6.36 2.30
C ASN A 64 7.75 5.96 2.65
N ALA A 65 7.06 6.78 3.45
CA ALA A 65 5.65 6.56 3.79
C ALA A 65 4.75 6.66 2.54
N VAL A 66 4.97 7.66 1.68
CA VAL A 66 4.26 7.80 0.39
C VAL A 66 4.49 6.57 -0.50
N ASN A 67 5.73 6.11 -0.63
CA ASN A 67 6.06 4.93 -1.43
C ASN A 67 5.37 3.66 -0.91
N LYS A 68 5.31 3.47 0.42
CA LYS A 68 4.58 2.36 1.05
C LYS A 68 3.08 2.44 0.80
N ALA A 69 2.49 3.64 0.89
CA ALA A 69 1.07 3.86 0.60
C ALA A 69 0.74 3.55 -0.86
N ASN A 70 1.58 3.97 -1.80
CA ASN A 70 1.42 3.67 -3.22
C ASN A 70 1.51 2.15 -3.49
N SER A 71 2.46 1.45 -2.85
CA SER A 71 2.59 0.00 -2.95
C SER A 71 1.37 -0.73 -2.39
N ALA A 72 0.84 -0.29 -1.24
CA ALA A 72 -0.38 -0.83 -0.65
C ALA A 72 -1.60 -0.61 -1.56
N THR A 73 -1.72 0.56 -2.19
CA THR A 73 -2.77 0.86 -3.16
C THR A 73 -2.69 -0.07 -4.37
N THR A 74 -1.49 -0.30 -4.91
CA THR A 74 -1.28 -1.24 -6.03
C THR A 74 -1.70 -2.67 -5.64
N THR A 75 -1.30 -3.12 -4.45
CA THR A 75 -1.69 -4.45 -3.94
C THR A 75 -3.21 -4.57 -3.77
N ALA A 76 -3.87 -3.55 -3.22
CA ALA A 76 -5.32 -3.52 -3.07
C ALA A 76 -6.05 -3.57 -4.42
N ASN A 77 -5.57 -2.83 -5.43
CA ASN A 77 -6.12 -2.86 -6.78
C ASN A 77 -5.97 -4.24 -7.44
N THR A 78 -4.82 -4.91 -7.26
CA THR A 78 -4.60 -6.27 -7.74
C THR A 78 -5.56 -7.25 -7.06
N ALA A 79 -5.70 -7.17 -5.73
CA ALA A 79 -6.62 -8.02 -4.98
C ALA A 79 -8.08 -7.83 -5.42
N LYS A 80 -8.49 -6.56 -5.65
CA LYS A 80 -9.82 -6.25 -6.19
C LYS A 80 -10.02 -6.89 -7.56
N SER A 81 -9.07 -6.75 -8.46
CA SER A 81 -9.14 -7.33 -9.82
C SER A 81 -9.27 -8.87 -9.78
N THR A 82 -8.53 -9.51 -8.87
CA THR A 82 -8.63 -10.97 -8.65
C THR A 82 -10.00 -11.37 -8.11
N ALA A 83 -10.55 -10.59 -7.17
CA ALA A 83 -11.89 -10.85 -6.63
C ALA A 83 -12.99 -10.65 -7.68
N ASP A 84 -12.89 -9.62 -8.53
CA ASP A 84 -13.81 -9.37 -9.61
C ASP A 84 -13.80 -10.54 -10.66
N ALA A 85 -12.61 -11.06 -10.99
CA ALA A 85 -12.46 -12.22 -11.86
C ALA A 85 -13.10 -13.49 -11.24
N ALA A 86 -12.84 -13.75 -9.97
CA ALA A 86 -13.45 -14.89 -9.26
C ALA A 86 -14.98 -14.79 -9.18
N ALA A 87 -15.51 -13.58 -8.97
CA ALA A 87 -16.97 -13.36 -8.98
C ALA A 87 -17.57 -13.64 -10.37
N LYS A 88 -16.87 -13.24 -11.43
CA LYS A 88 -17.29 -13.57 -12.82
C LYS A 88 -17.28 -15.08 -13.06
N ASP A 89 -16.21 -15.77 -12.69
CA ASP A 89 -16.08 -17.22 -12.87
C ASP A 89 -17.19 -17.99 -12.11
N ALA A 90 -17.52 -17.53 -10.88
CA ALA A 90 -18.63 -18.09 -10.10
C ALA A 90 -19.99 -17.88 -10.80
N SER A 91 -20.20 -16.73 -11.42
CA SER A 91 -21.41 -16.43 -12.20
C SER A 91 -21.50 -17.33 -13.44
N ASP A 92 -20.41 -17.51 -14.16
CA ASP A 92 -20.34 -18.36 -15.35
C ASP A 92 -20.57 -19.84 -15.00
N ALA A 93 -20.00 -20.31 -13.88
CA ALA A 93 -20.24 -21.65 -13.35
C ALA A 93 -21.74 -21.89 -12.98
N LYS A 94 -22.37 -20.89 -12.35
CA LYS A 94 -23.80 -20.92 -12.05
C LYS A 94 -24.64 -21.00 -13.31
N ASN A 95 -24.33 -20.24 -14.34
CA ASN A 95 -25.04 -20.27 -15.62
C ASN A 95 -24.89 -21.63 -16.32
N THR A 96 -23.69 -22.20 -16.26
CA THR A 96 -23.41 -23.55 -16.78
C THR A 96 -24.24 -24.59 -16.04
N ALA A 97 -24.29 -24.53 -14.70
CA ALA A 97 -25.09 -25.45 -13.88
C ALA A 97 -26.60 -25.32 -14.18
N ASN A 98 -27.12 -24.12 -14.35
CA ASN A 98 -28.52 -23.89 -14.73
C ASN A 98 -28.84 -24.49 -16.12
N THR A 99 -27.94 -24.32 -17.09
CA THR A 99 -28.08 -24.91 -18.43
C THR A 99 -28.10 -26.43 -18.36
N ALA A 100 -27.19 -27.05 -17.58
CA ALA A 100 -27.14 -28.47 -17.37
C ALA A 100 -28.45 -29.01 -16.72
N SER A 101 -28.97 -28.30 -15.71
CA SER A 101 -30.25 -28.63 -15.08
C SER A 101 -31.42 -28.58 -16.07
N THR A 102 -31.48 -27.56 -16.90
CA THR A 102 -32.50 -27.42 -17.96
C THR A 102 -32.41 -28.58 -18.97
N ASN A 103 -31.18 -28.91 -19.40
CA ASN A 103 -30.97 -30.03 -20.33
C ASN A 103 -31.38 -31.38 -19.72
N ALA A 104 -31.07 -31.60 -18.44
CA ALA A 104 -31.48 -32.78 -17.70
C ALA A 104 -33.03 -32.91 -17.63
N THR A 105 -33.71 -31.79 -17.31
CA THR A 105 -35.17 -31.73 -17.30
C THR A 105 -35.77 -32.07 -18.70
N ASN A 106 -35.19 -31.47 -19.75
CA ASN A 106 -35.63 -31.72 -21.13
C ASN A 106 -35.41 -33.19 -21.54
N ALA A 107 -34.29 -33.79 -21.12
CA ALA A 107 -34.03 -35.22 -21.37
C ALA A 107 -35.04 -36.10 -20.63
N LEU A 108 -35.32 -35.81 -19.35
CA LEU A 108 -36.32 -36.52 -18.56
C LEU A 108 -37.72 -36.47 -19.22
N ASN A 109 -38.16 -35.27 -19.66
CA ASN A 109 -39.42 -35.08 -20.34
C ASN A 109 -39.50 -35.92 -21.65
N LYS A 110 -38.40 -36.02 -22.41
CA LYS A 110 -38.33 -36.86 -23.61
C LYS A 110 -38.42 -38.35 -23.27
N VAL A 111 -37.77 -38.80 -22.20
CA VAL A 111 -37.88 -40.19 -21.71
C VAL A 111 -39.32 -40.51 -21.33
N THR A 112 -39.95 -39.62 -20.52
CA THR A 112 -41.35 -39.77 -20.13
C THR A 112 -42.26 -39.88 -21.37
N ALA A 113 -42.06 -38.99 -22.36
CA ALA A 113 -42.85 -39.04 -23.60
C ALA A 113 -42.62 -40.33 -24.39
N LEU A 114 -41.42 -40.92 -24.38
CA LEU A 114 -41.11 -42.20 -24.98
C LEU A 114 -41.78 -43.37 -24.23
N GLU A 115 -41.86 -43.28 -22.92
CA GLU A 115 -42.53 -44.28 -22.07
C GLU A 115 -44.04 -44.28 -22.27
N GLU A 116 -44.63 -43.12 -22.60
CA GLU A 116 -46.05 -42.94 -22.88
C GLU A 116 -46.45 -43.43 -24.29
N LEU A 117 -45.47 -43.79 -25.18
CA LEU A 117 -45.80 -44.27 -26.48
C LEU A 117 -46.59 -45.62 -26.40
N PRO A 118 -47.59 -45.80 -27.26
CA PRO A 118 -48.37 -47.03 -27.29
C PRO A 118 -47.46 -48.23 -27.51
N ARG A 119 -47.59 -49.27 -26.69
CA ARG A 119 -46.93 -50.57 -26.88
C ARG A 119 -47.74 -51.41 -27.81
N VAL A 120 -47.10 -51.99 -28.83
CA VAL A 120 -47.71 -52.94 -29.73
C VAL A 120 -47.37 -54.32 -29.22
N THR A 121 -48.40 -55.06 -28.85
CA THR A 121 -48.30 -56.52 -28.55
C THR A 121 -48.83 -57.33 -29.72
N VAL A 122 -47.97 -58.15 -30.26
CA VAL A 122 -48.35 -59.08 -31.31
C VAL A 122 -48.53 -60.45 -30.69
N THR A 123 -49.74 -61.01 -30.74
CA THR A 123 -50.04 -62.35 -30.23
C THR A 123 -50.44 -63.22 -31.43
N TYR A 124 -49.81 -64.38 -31.55
CA TYR A 124 -50.17 -65.36 -32.53
C TYR A 124 -51.02 -66.48 -31.88
N SER A 125 -52.20 -66.81 -32.50
CA SER A 125 -53.00 -67.92 -32.08
C SER A 125 -52.87 -69.06 -33.11
N SER A 126 -52.35 -70.19 -32.67
CA SER A 126 -52.23 -71.39 -33.55
C SER A 126 -53.54 -72.12 -33.77
N ALA A 127 -54.53 -71.80 -32.94
CA ALA A 127 -55.85 -72.51 -33.03
C ALA A 127 -56.72 -71.96 -34.15
N ASP A 128 -56.60 -70.74 -34.55
CA ASP A 128 -57.41 -70.09 -35.62
C ASP A 128 -56.53 -69.42 -36.70
N THR A 129 -55.22 -69.64 -36.69
CA THR A 129 -54.23 -69.08 -37.63
C THR A 129 -54.30 -67.57 -37.77
N THR A 130 -54.73 -66.81 -36.70
CA THR A 130 -54.87 -65.39 -36.72
C THR A 130 -53.68 -64.67 -35.94
N ILE A 131 -53.24 -63.56 -36.44
CA ILE A 131 -52.32 -62.68 -35.76
C ILE A 131 -53.13 -61.52 -35.20
N LYS A 132 -53.19 -61.44 -33.89
CA LYS A 132 -53.84 -60.34 -33.20
C LYS A 132 -52.78 -59.24 -32.83
N VAL A 133 -52.95 -58.09 -33.41
CA VAL A 133 -52.12 -56.87 -33.03
C VAL A 133 -52.95 -56.02 -32.08
N VAL A 134 -52.48 -55.87 -30.86
CA VAL A 134 -53.15 -55.05 -29.86
C VAL A 134 -52.20 -53.89 -29.51
N THR A 135 -52.67 -52.67 -29.68
CA THR A 135 -51.96 -51.46 -29.15
C THR A 135 -52.55 -51.13 -27.78
N THR A 136 -51.76 -51.21 -26.75
CA THR A 136 -52.15 -50.84 -25.39
C THR A 136 -51.51 -49.53 -24.99
N ASN A 137 -52.32 -48.52 -24.61
CA ASN A 137 -51.88 -47.25 -24.05
C ASN A 137 -51.68 -47.32 -22.54
N THR A 138 -51.66 -48.48 -21.94
CA THR A 138 -51.50 -48.65 -20.51
C THR A 138 -50.01 -48.58 -20.16
N HIS A 139 -49.54 -47.42 -19.76
CA HIS A 139 -48.32 -47.32 -18.98
C HIS A 139 -48.62 -47.84 -17.57
N ALA A 140 -47.92 -48.91 -17.14
CA ALA A 140 -47.98 -49.31 -15.75
C ALA A 140 -47.25 -48.24 -14.90
N THR A 141 -48.01 -47.37 -14.23
CA THR A 141 -47.48 -46.57 -13.15
C THR A 141 -47.13 -47.49 -11.99
N THR A 142 -45.79 -47.67 -11.78
CA THR A 142 -45.27 -48.25 -10.53
C THR A 142 -45.11 -47.15 -9.49
#